data_e4b12e0afd47c56a4e494c641890ff2d
#
_entry.id   e4b12e0afd47c56a4e494c641890ff2d
#
_cell.length_a   1.000
_cell.length_b   1.000
_cell.length_c   1.000
_cell.angle_alpha   90.00
_cell.angle_beta   90.00
_cell.angle_gamma   90.00
#
_symmetry.space_group_name_H-M   'P 1'
#
loop_
_entity.id
_entity.type
_entity.pdbx_description
1 polymer ?
#
loop_
_entity_poly.entity_id
_entity_poly.type
_entity_poly.pdbx_seq_one_letter_code
_entity_poly.pdbx_strand_id
1 'polypeptide(L)'
;MKRMLAVLALFVVACLHADALTNGLPDGLYAEVTISRGVVVAELHYKQVPMTVANFVGLAEGVLGPKKGVPFFDGLTFHRVVEDFVAQGGDPTGTGDGGPGYSFPDEIVPGLRHDRAGVVQMANDGPDTNGSQWCFMLREVNRLNYLHSVFGHVVRGLEVLPRIQQGDTMRVKILRVGPAAGAFRVTQESFDALKAKAGKYDGPMEPGSTAPFDDPDKILPTDWPRARAFNFKLANFERVTGRRLCARVLAKTPEETGGFSRYLRGVSSRLGTDENGILAVYCADKDEWHLWLGENDLKVLGGDKLDVEGASKSAVMRVVKAAFLAEAKAHTDAAIAYALKHLPEGKPLSDAQKIKLSVDSVLDGLIFKYESRSN
;
A
#
# COMPACT_ATOMS: atom_id res chain seq x y z
N MET A 1 -16.75 50.96 9.54
CA MET A 1 -16.92 50.23 10.78
C MET A 1 -17.63 48.85 10.62
N LYS A 2 -18.85 48.75 10.04
CA LYS A 2 -19.56 47.44 9.91
C LYS A 2 -18.79 46.37 9.11
N ARG A 3 -18.03 46.71 8.05
CA ARG A 3 -17.22 45.75 7.28
C ARG A 3 -15.98 45.26 8.02
N MET A 4 -15.35 46.10 8.83
CA MET A 4 -14.20 45.69 9.67
C MET A 4 -14.62 44.74 10.81
N LEU A 5 -15.80 44.97 11.42
CA LEU A 5 -16.34 44.07 12.45
C LEU A 5 -16.70 42.68 11.88
N ALA A 6 -17.22 42.60 10.65
CA ALA A 6 -17.56 41.34 10.03
C ALA A 6 -16.31 40.50 9.68
N VAL A 7 -15.23 41.14 9.23
CA VAL A 7 -13.95 40.49 8.97
C VAL A 7 -13.28 39.98 10.25
N LEU A 8 -13.35 40.78 11.34
CA LEU A 8 -12.82 40.40 12.64
C LEU A 8 -13.63 39.23 13.25
N ALA A 9 -14.96 39.23 13.11
CA ALA A 9 -15.81 38.12 13.57
C ALA A 9 -15.55 36.80 12.79
N LEU A 10 -15.33 36.89 11.47
CA LEU A 10 -14.97 35.71 10.68
C LEU A 10 -13.58 35.16 11.08
N PHE A 11 -12.63 36.03 11.38
CA PHE A 11 -11.29 35.64 11.83
C PHE A 11 -11.33 34.98 13.22
N VAL A 12 -12.11 35.48 14.14
CA VAL A 12 -12.29 34.91 15.50
C VAL A 12 -13.00 33.55 15.44
N VAL A 13 -14.02 33.41 14.60
CA VAL A 13 -14.72 32.12 14.42
C VAL A 13 -13.80 31.09 13.74
N ALA A 14 -12.98 31.51 12.79
CA ALA A 14 -11.99 30.62 12.14
C ALA A 14 -10.89 30.18 13.11
N CYS A 15 -10.40 31.07 13.99
CA CYS A 15 -9.44 30.70 15.05
C CYS A 15 -10.04 29.75 16.09
N LEU A 16 -11.28 29.99 16.53
CA LEU A 16 -11.96 29.11 17.48
C LEU A 16 -12.25 27.71 16.94
N HIS A 17 -12.49 27.58 15.62
CA HIS A 17 -12.63 26.28 14.97
C HIS A 17 -11.27 25.56 14.80
N ALA A 18 -10.20 26.28 14.49
CA ALA A 18 -8.87 25.72 14.41
C ALA A 18 -8.37 25.19 15.76
N ASP A 19 -8.61 25.94 16.85
CA ASP A 19 -8.26 25.51 18.21
C ASP A 19 -9.06 24.28 18.67
N ALA A 20 -10.32 24.16 18.26
CA ALA A 20 -11.15 22.99 18.60
C ALA A 20 -10.65 21.70 17.91
N LEU A 21 -10.09 21.80 16.70
CA LEU A 21 -9.58 20.63 15.95
C LEU A 21 -8.17 20.22 16.35
N THR A 22 -7.35 21.15 16.83
CA THR A 22 -5.99 20.86 17.34
C THR A 22 -5.96 20.56 18.83
N ASN A 23 -6.98 21.01 19.57
CA ASN A 23 -7.03 20.83 21.01
C ASN A 23 -7.01 19.33 21.38
N GLY A 24 -5.98 18.92 22.16
CA GLY A 24 -5.79 17.54 22.60
C GLY A 24 -5.20 16.60 21.54
N LEU A 25 -4.66 17.10 20.41
CA LEU A 25 -3.78 16.31 19.56
C LEU A 25 -2.42 16.13 20.24
N PRO A 26 -1.83 14.92 20.22
CA PRO A 26 -0.45 14.69 20.61
C PRO A 26 0.56 15.52 19.79
N ASP A 27 1.80 15.60 20.28
CA ASP A 27 2.90 16.17 19.49
C ASP A 27 3.06 15.43 18.18
N GLY A 28 2.89 16.13 17.04
CA GLY A 28 2.88 15.54 15.72
C GLY A 28 2.67 16.55 14.61
N LEU A 29 2.84 16.08 13.38
CA LEU A 29 2.56 16.81 12.16
C LEU A 29 1.24 16.30 11.58
N TYR A 30 0.32 17.22 11.26
CA TYR A 30 -1.03 16.86 10.81
C TYR A 30 -1.43 17.63 9.56
N ALA A 31 -2.30 17.01 8.78
CA ALA A 31 -3.04 17.66 7.70
C ALA A 31 -4.52 17.79 8.09
N GLU A 32 -5.01 19.01 8.17
CA GLU A 32 -6.44 19.33 8.21
C GLU A 32 -6.92 19.43 6.77
N VAL A 33 -7.81 18.52 6.37
CA VAL A 33 -8.43 18.51 5.05
C VAL A 33 -9.89 18.93 5.20
N THR A 34 -10.18 20.17 4.79
CA THR A 34 -11.56 20.69 4.75
C THR A 34 -12.21 20.29 3.44
N ILE A 35 -13.34 19.65 3.52
CA ILE A 35 -14.15 19.16 2.41
C ILE A 35 -15.57 19.67 2.60
N SER A 36 -16.38 19.78 1.54
CA SER A 36 -17.80 20.20 1.64
C SER A 36 -18.62 19.32 2.60
N ARG A 37 -18.16 18.08 2.88
CA ARG A 37 -18.82 17.10 3.75
C ARG A 37 -18.40 17.17 5.22
N GLY A 38 -17.36 17.93 5.54
CA GLY A 38 -16.80 18.04 6.89
C GLY A 38 -15.29 18.25 6.88
N VAL A 39 -14.67 18.07 8.03
CA VAL A 39 -13.22 18.22 8.20
C VAL A 39 -12.63 16.89 8.63
N VAL A 40 -11.52 16.52 8.02
CA VAL A 40 -10.71 15.34 8.35
C VAL A 40 -9.35 15.82 8.82
N VAL A 41 -8.85 15.26 9.93
CA VAL A 41 -7.47 15.50 10.39
C VAL A 41 -6.69 14.19 10.29
N ALA A 42 -5.62 14.20 9.52
CA ALA A 42 -4.71 13.07 9.37
C ALA A 42 -3.35 13.37 10.01
N GLU A 43 -2.84 12.45 10.81
CA GLU A 43 -1.44 12.45 11.25
C GLU A 43 -0.53 12.07 10.10
N LEU A 44 0.58 12.80 9.92
CA LEU A 44 1.57 12.57 8.87
C LEU A 44 2.82 11.92 9.48
N HIS A 45 3.27 10.81 8.90
CA HIS A 45 4.39 10.01 9.39
C HIS A 45 5.76 10.59 9.01
N TYR A 46 5.98 11.89 9.26
CA TYR A 46 7.16 12.65 8.80
C TYR A 46 8.52 12.12 9.27
N LYS A 47 8.54 11.31 10.34
CA LYS A 47 9.78 10.68 10.83
C LYS A 47 10.10 9.38 10.08
N GLN A 48 9.08 8.67 9.61
CA GLN A 48 9.21 7.36 8.96
C GLN A 48 9.33 7.49 7.44
N VAL A 49 8.57 8.43 6.84
CA VAL A 49 8.54 8.70 5.40
C VAL A 49 8.71 10.19 5.12
N PRO A 50 9.90 10.74 5.47
CA PRO A 50 10.15 12.19 5.43
C PRO A 50 10.05 12.80 4.03
N MET A 51 10.42 12.09 2.97
CA MET A 51 10.35 12.59 1.60
C MET A 51 8.90 12.73 1.13
N THR A 52 8.08 11.70 1.34
CA THR A 52 6.67 11.71 0.95
C THR A 52 5.90 12.78 1.70
N VAL A 53 6.14 12.90 3.02
CA VAL A 53 5.53 13.96 3.83
C VAL A 53 6.04 15.34 3.42
N ALA A 54 7.34 15.51 3.11
CA ALA A 54 7.86 16.78 2.61
C ALA A 54 7.22 17.19 1.27
N ASN A 55 7.00 16.24 0.37
CA ASN A 55 6.26 16.49 -0.87
C ASN A 55 4.85 17.01 -0.57
N PHE A 56 4.08 16.27 0.24
CA PHE A 56 2.70 16.63 0.57
C PHE A 56 2.62 17.99 1.27
N VAL A 57 3.44 18.23 2.29
CA VAL A 57 3.51 19.49 3.05
C VAL A 57 3.94 20.65 2.15
N GLY A 58 4.98 20.42 1.34
CA GLY A 58 5.50 21.45 0.44
C GLY A 58 4.50 21.88 -0.63
N LEU A 59 3.69 20.95 -1.13
CA LEU A 59 2.57 21.24 -2.03
C LEU A 59 1.44 21.97 -1.30
N ALA A 60 1.04 21.49 -0.11
CA ALA A 60 -0.03 22.09 0.68
C ALA A 60 0.29 23.54 1.09
N GLU A 61 1.56 23.88 1.35
CA GLU A 61 2.01 25.22 1.72
C GLU A 61 2.45 26.07 0.51
N GLY A 62 2.39 25.53 -0.72
CA GLY A 62 2.80 26.26 -1.93
C GLY A 62 4.31 26.46 -2.05
N VAL A 63 5.11 25.72 -1.28
CA VAL A 63 6.59 25.73 -1.37
C VAL A 63 7.06 24.94 -2.58
N LEU A 64 6.41 23.81 -2.84
CA LEU A 64 6.62 22.97 -4.01
C LEU A 64 5.50 23.19 -5.04
N GLY A 65 5.70 22.65 -6.24
CA GLY A 65 4.72 22.75 -7.32
C GLY A 65 4.98 23.91 -8.29
N PRO A 66 4.14 24.06 -9.31
CA PRO A 66 4.39 24.94 -10.45
C PRO A 66 4.22 26.42 -10.12
N LYS A 67 3.47 26.77 -9.08
CA LYS A 67 3.19 28.16 -8.68
C LYS A 67 3.64 28.37 -7.23
N LYS A 68 4.78 29.02 -7.06
CA LYS A 68 5.33 29.33 -5.73
C LYS A 68 4.41 30.28 -4.94
N GLY A 69 4.23 29.97 -3.64
CA GLY A 69 3.37 30.73 -2.72
C GLY A 69 1.87 30.45 -2.87
N VAL A 70 1.48 29.52 -3.74
CA VAL A 70 0.08 29.14 -3.93
C VAL A 70 -0.12 27.70 -3.42
N PRO A 71 -0.96 27.50 -2.38
CA PRO A 71 -1.32 26.17 -1.92
C PRO A 71 -1.86 25.29 -3.06
N PHE A 72 -1.17 24.18 -3.33
CA PHE A 72 -1.43 23.39 -4.53
C PHE A 72 -2.77 22.67 -4.49
N PHE A 73 -3.19 22.20 -3.29
CA PHE A 73 -4.40 21.39 -3.16
C PHE A 73 -5.69 22.21 -3.04
N ASP A 74 -5.60 23.51 -2.76
CA ASP A 74 -6.77 24.35 -2.51
C ASP A 74 -7.63 24.49 -3.78
N GLY A 75 -8.89 24.01 -3.68
CA GLY A 75 -9.83 24.01 -4.78
C GLY A 75 -9.73 22.81 -5.72
N LEU A 76 -8.74 21.93 -5.54
CA LEU A 76 -8.72 20.66 -6.25
C LEU A 76 -9.85 19.74 -5.75
N THR A 77 -10.21 18.75 -6.57
CA THR A 77 -11.32 17.85 -6.29
C THR A 77 -10.84 16.44 -5.95
N PHE A 78 -11.70 15.69 -5.27
CA PHE A 78 -11.65 14.24 -5.29
C PHE A 78 -12.17 13.76 -6.65
N HIS A 79 -11.28 13.66 -7.63
CA HIS A 79 -11.64 13.34 -9.02
C HIS A 79 -12.05 11.89 -9.23
N ARG A 80 -11.69 11.00 -8.28
CA ARG A 80 -12.07 9.59 -8.30
C ARG A 80 -12.46 9.13 -6.88
N VAL A 81 -13.70 8.70 -6.72
CA VAL A 81 -14.20 8.10 -5.49
C VAL A 81 -14.79 6.74 -5.82
N VAL A 82 -14.27 5.70 -5.19
CA VAL A 82 -14.79 4.33 -5.31
C VAL A 82 -15.24 3.89 -3.93
N GLU A 83 -16.53 3.66 -3.80
CA GLU A 83 -17.15 3.22 -2.54
C GLU A 83 -16.42 2.00 -1.98
N ASP A 84 -16.25 1.96 -0.66
CA ASP A 84 -15.52 0.90 0.04
C ASP A 84 -14.11 0.61 -0.51
N PHE A 85 -13.47 1.60 -1.14
CA PHE A 85 -12.11 1.46 -1.61
C PHE A 85 -11.29 2.72 -1.34
N VAL A 86 -11.44 3.78 -2.16
CA VAL A 86 -10.61 5.00 -2.06
C VAL A 86 -11.39 6.27 -2.38
N ALA A 87 -10.99 7.38 -1.75
CA ALA A 87 -11.25 8.75 -2.22
C ALA A 87 -9.90 9.34 -2.66
N GLN A 88 -9.72 9.52 -3.98
CA GLN A 88 -8.47 9.97 -4.62
C GLN A 88 -8.60 11.41 -5.10
N GLY A 89 -7.62 12.24 -4.73
CA GLY A 89 -7.53 13.63 -5.13
C GLY A 89 -6.09 14.07 -5.40
N GLY A 90 -5.86 15.40 -5.49
CA GLY A 90 -4.52 15.96 -5.70
C GLY A 90 -4.09 16.05 -7.17
N ASP A 91 -4.99 15.81 -8.11
CA ASP A 91 -4.77 16.03 -9.54
C ASP A 91 -5.26 17.43 -9.94
N PRO A 92 -4.36 18.32 -10.42
CA PRO A 92 -4.75 19.67 -10.86
C PRO A 92 -5.61 19.69 -12.13
N THR A 93 -5.64 18.60 -12.90
CA THR A 93 -6.48 18.48 -14.12
C THR A 93 -7.82 17.82 -13.84
N GLY A 94 -7.93 17.04 -12.75
CA GLY A 94 -9.12 16.28 -12.40
C GLY A 94 -9.39 15.07 -13.30
N THR A 95 -8.44 14.68 -14.15
CA THR A 95 -8.59 13.56 -15.13
C THR A 95 -7.97 12.24 -14.63
N GLY A 96 -7.09 12.32 -13.66
CA GLY A 96 -6.27 11.21 -13.18
C GLY A 96 -4.81 11.24 -13.68
N ASP A 97 -4.53 12.05 -14.73
CA ASP A 97 -3.21 12.10 -15.38
C ASP A 97 -2.35 13.29 -14.93
N GLY A 98 -2.94 14.24 -14.17
CA GLY A 98 -2.26 15.45 -13.75
C GLY A 98 -1.35 15.25 -12.53
N GLY A 99 -0.42 16.19 -12.36
CA GLY A 99 0.54 16.16 -11.26
C GLY A 99 1.25 17.49 -11.05
N PRO A 100 2.27 17.52 -10.17
CA PRO A 100 2.98 18.73 -9.78
C PRO A 100 4.07 19.16 -10.77
N GLY A 101 4.25 18.44 -11.88
CA GLY A 101 5.29 18.66 -12.88
C GLY A 101 6.59 17.90 -12.61
N TYR A 102 6.59 16.98 -11.63
CA TYR A 102 7.71 16.09 -11.31
C TYR A 102 7.18 14.78 -10.71
N SER A 103 8.06 13.77 -10.66
CA SER A 103 7.84 12.54 -9.88
C SER A 103 8.97 12.33 -8.85
N PHE A 104 8.67 11.46 -7.86
CA PHE A 104 9.64 11.07 -6.84
C PHE A 104 9.50 9.58 -6.48
N PRO A 105 10.58 8.96 -5.94
CA PRO A 105 10.62 7.55 -5.61
C PRO A 105 9.60 7.13 -4.55
N ASP A 106 9.29 5.83 -4.53
CA ASP A 106 8.49 5.22 -3.48
C ASP A 106 9.27 5.20 -2.15
N GLU A 107 8.58 5.57 -1.08
CA GLU A 107 9.08 5.50 0.28
C GLU A 107 8.27 4.46 1.06
N ILE A 108 8.60 3.19 0.80
CA ILE A 108 7.94 2.03 1.39
C ILE A 108 8.64 1.68 2.71
N VAL A 109 7.86 1.60 3.79
CA VAL A 109 8.35 1.24 5.13
C VAL A 109 7.58 0.03 5.65
N PRO A 110 8.27 -1.08 6.02
CA PRO A 110 7.62 -2.22 6.63
C PRO A 110 6.81 -1.81 7.87
N GLY A 111 5.59 -2.35 7.99
CA GLY A 111 4.67 -1.98 9.07
C GLY A 111 3.76 -0.79 8.79
N LEU A 112 4.06 0.09 7.83
CA LEU A 112 3.10 1.06 7.30
C LEU A 112 2.22 0.38 6.25
N ARG A 113 0.99 0.07 6.63
CA ARG A 113 0.10 -0.81 5.87
C ARG A 113 -1.23 -0.15 5.55
N HIS A 114 -1.92 -0.71 4.56
CA HIS A 114 -3.30 -0.38 4.20
C HIS A 114 -4.29 -1.23 5.02
N ASP A 115 -4.13 -1.26 6.34
CA ASP A 115 -4.77 -2.19 7.28
C ASP A 115 -6.11 -1.71 7.82
N ARG A 116 -6.55 -0.50 7.45
CA ARG A 116 -7.81 0.09 7.93
C ARG A 116 -8.30 1.25 7.07
N ALA A 117 -9.54 1.66 7.28
CA ALA A 117 -10.03 2.94 6.78
C ALA A 117 -9.23 4.10 7.40
N GLY A 118 -9.10 5.19 6.66
CA GLY A 118 -8.39 6.40 7.08
C GLY A 118 -6.89 6.39 6.84
N VAL A 119 -6.29 5.32 6.35
CA VAL A 119 -4.91 5.34 5.86
C VAL A 119 -4.78 6.33 4.70
N VAL A 120 -3.70 7.12 4.70
CA VAL A 120 -3.36 8.09 3.65
C VAL A 120 -2.15 7.60 2.88
N GLN A 121 -2.30 7.46 1.57
CA GLN A 121 -1.26 6.93 0.67
C GLN A 121 -1.06 7.80 -0.56
N MET A 122 0.10 7.69 -1.21
CA MET A 122 0.29 8.22 -2.55
C MET A 122 -0.41 7.33 -3.58
N ALA A 123 -1.05 7.96 -4.55
CA ALA A 123 -1.38 7.31 -5.82
C ALA A 123 -0.16 7.36 -6.73
N ASN A 124 0.08 6.28 -7.48
CA ASN A 124 1.16 6.17 -8.46
C ASN A 124 0.73 5.33 -9.66
N ASP A 125 1.50 5.36 -10.74
CA ASP A 125 1.33 4.57 -11.95
C ASP A 125 2.50 3.57 -12.14
N GLY A 126 2.87 2.90 -11.06
CA GLY A 126 3.99 1.99 -10.95
C GLY A 126 5.13 2.55 -10.09
N PRO A 127 6.24 1.83 -9.97
CA PRO A 127 7.34 2.21 -9.10
C PRO A 127 7.90 3.59 -9.40
N ASP A 128 8.16 4.36 -8.34
CA ASP A 128 8.84 5.67 -8.39
C ASP A 128 8.11 6.75 -9.21
N THR A 129 6.79 6.62 -9.37
CA THR A 129 5.98 7.59 -10.13
C THR A 129 5.09 8.47 -9.25
N ASN A 130 5.39 8.59 -7.95
CA ASN A 130 4.62 9.46 -7.06
C ASN A 130 4.70 10.92 -7.50
N GLY A 131 3.57 11.62 -7.42
CA GLY A 131 3.45 13.04 -7.78
C GLY A 131 2.72 13.84 -6.70
N SER A 132 1.57 14.42 -7.07
CA SER A 132 0.69 15.13 -6.13
C SER A 132 -0.58 14.35 -5.78
N GLN A 133 -0.90 13.28 -6.50
CA GLN A 133 -2.12 12.52 -6.24
C GLN A 133 -1.99 11.63 -5.02
N TRP A 134 -3.01 11.62 -4.18
CA TRP A 134 -3.07 10.85 -2.95
C TRP A 134 -4.49 10.37 -2.67
N CYS A 135 -4.63 9.37 -1.78
CA CYS A 135 -5.90 8.76 -1.44
C CYS A 135 -6.12 8.69 0.07
N PHE A 136 -7.38 8.87 0.49
CA PHE A 136 -7.87 8.24 1.70
C PHE A 136 -8.34 6.82 1.39
N MET A 137 -7.90 5.85 2.19
CA MET A 137 -8.47 4.50 2.15
C MET A 137 -9.81 4.49 2.87
N LEU A 138 -10.84 3.89 2.26
CA LEU A 138 -12.18 3.80 2.84
C LEU A 138 -12.40 2.48 3.60
N ARG A 139 -11.47 1.54 3.48
CA ARG A 139 -11.38 0.28 4.23
C ARG A 139 -9.97 -0.27 4.24
N GLU A 140 -9.78 -1.42 4.85
CA GLU A 140 -8.57 -2.24 4.71
C GLU A 140 -8.39 -2.75 3.27
N VAL A 141 -7.17 -2.59 2.70
CA VAL A 141 -6.83 -3.04 1.34
C VAL A 141 -5.37 -3.52 1.29
N ASN A 142 -5.05 -4.60 1.98
CA ASN A 142 -3.68 -5.13 2.12
C ASN A 142 -2.97 -5.41 0.79
N ARG A 143 -3.73 -5.70 -0.28
CA ARG A 143 -3.15 -5.90 -1.62
C ARG A 143 -2.36 -4.69 -2.16
N LEU A 144 -2.48 -3.50 -1.55
CA LEU A 144 -1.73 -2.30 -1.91
C LEU A 144 -0.42 -2.14 -1.12
N ASN A 145 -0.18 -2.98 -0.10
CA ASN A 145 1.08 -2.97 0.64
C ASN A 145 2.26 -3.23 -0.32
N TYR A 146 3.36 -2.51 -0.11
CA TYR A 146 4.56 -2.55 -0.95
C TYR A 146 4.39 -2.04 -2.39
N LEU A 147 3.23 -1.45 -2.73
CA LEU A 147 2.98 -0.81 -4.03
C LEU A 147 2.84 0.71 -3.92
N HIS A 148 2.36 1.19 -2.78
CA HIS A 148 2.09 2.61 -2.56
C HIS A 148 2.67 3.08 -1.24
N SER A 149 3.25 4.28 -1.24
CA SER A 149 3.81 4.91 -0.05
C SER A 149 2.70 5.36 0.90
N VAL A 150 2.57 4.69 2.05
CA VAL A 150 1.68 5.12 3.13
C VAL A 150 2.38 6.21 3.92
N PHE A 151 1.75 7.38 4.07
CA PHE A 151 2.40 8.53 4.71
C PHE A 151 1.59 9.18 5.85
N GLY A 152 0.43 8.62 6.18
CA GLY A 152 -0.39 9.12 7.29
C GLY A 152 -1.61 8.27 7.58
N HIS A 153 -2.34 8.68 8.60
CA HIS A 153 -3.65 8.10 8.91
C HIS A 153 -4.57 9.14 9.55
N VAL A 154 -5.88 8.98 9.35
CA VAL A 154 -6.90 9.85 9.93
C VAL A 154 -7.01 9.62 11.43
N VAL A 155 -6.93 10.71 12.20
CA VAL A 155 -7.07 10.72 13.66
C VAL A 155 -8.37 11.39 14.11
N ARG A 156 -9.01 12.21 13.26
CA ARG A 156 -10.32 12.83 13.49
C ARG A 156 -11.10 12.95 12.19
N GLY A 157 -12.41 12.83 12.25
CA GLY A 157 -13.27 12.95 11.08
C GLY A 157 -13.32 11.68 10.22
N LEU A 158 -13.05 10.51 10.79
CA LEU A 158 -13.12 9.24 10.05
C LEU A 158 -14.52 9.01 9.47
N GLU A 159 -15.57 9.46 10.16
CA GLU A 159 -16.97 9.40 9.72
C GLU A 159 -17.29 10.31 8.52
N VAL A 160 -16.39 11.21 8.15
CA VAL A 160 -16.52 12.05 6.94
C VAL A 160 -16.16 11.27 5.69
N LEU A 161 -15.21 10.34 5.78
CA LEU A 161 -14.66 9.61 4.62
C LEU A 161 -15.72 8.92 3.77
N PRO A 162 -16.67 8.12 4.31
CA PRO A 162 -17.70 7.47 3.50
C PRO A 162 -18.71 8.43 2.88
N ARG A 163 -18.69 9.71 3.25
CA ARG A 163 -19.56 10.75 2.70
C ARG A 163 -18.93 11.53 1.55
N ILE A 164 -17.62 11.38 1.32
CA ILE A 164 -16.91 12.03 0.22
C ILE A 164 -17.49 11.56 -1.10
N GLN A 165 -17.76 12.51 -2.00
CA GLN A 165 -18.27 12.25 -3.35
C GLN A 165 -17.30 12.76 -4.41
N GLN A 166 -17.33 12.13 -5.56
CA GLN A 166 -16.55 12.59 -6.70
C GLN A 166 -16.96 14.04 -7.06
N GLY A 167 -15.95 14.90 -7.23
CA GLY A 167 -16.14 16.33 -7.45
C GLY A 167 -16.15 17.19 -6.18
N ASP A 168 -16.21 16.61 -4.98
CA ASP A 168 -16.04 17.38 -3.74
C ASP A 168 -14.67 18.07 -3.74
N THR A 169 -14.66 19.38 -3.46
CA THR A 169 -13.43 20.16 -3.38
C THR A 169 -12.74 20.00 -2.03
N MET A 170 -11.43 20.20 -2.04
CA MET A 170 -10.61 20.15 -0.84
C MET A 170 -9.83 21.45 -0.60
N ARG A 171 -9.50 21.69 0.68
CA ARG A 171 -8.47 22.61 1.13
C ARG A 171 -7.61 21.88 2.15
N VAL A 172 -6.30 22.04 2.07
CA VAL A 172 -5.35 21.36 2.95
C VAL A 172 -4.57 22.40 3.77
N LYS A 173 -4.63 22.27 5.10
CA LYS A 173 -3.84 23.08 6.03
C LYS A 173 -2.93 22.18 6.85
N ILE A 174 -1.66 22.55 6.99
CA ILE A 174 -0.70 21.80 7.81
C ILE A 174 -0.71 22.34 9.23
N LEU A 175 -0.89 21.43 10.20
CA LEU A 175 -0.88 21.71 11.62
C LEU A 175 0.38 21.08 12.24
N ARG A 176 1.05 21.84 13.08
CA ARG A 176 2.29 21.43 13.77
C ARG A 176 2.08 21.54 15.26
N VAL A 177 2.07 20.40 15.95
CA VAL A 177 1.90 20.32 17.40
C VAL A 177 3.21 19.86 18.02
N GLY A 178 3.71 20.63 18.98
CA GLY A 178 4.97 20.36 19.66
C GLY A 178 6.24 20.78 18.91
N PRO A 179 7.39 20.78 19.60
CA PRO A 179 8.65 21.35 19.07
C PRO A 179 9.18 20.63 17.84
N ALA A 180 9.12 19.30 17.81
CA ALA A 180 9.67 18.50 16.70
C ALA A 180 8.91 18.75 15.39
N ALA A 181 7.58 18.74 15.42
CA ALA A 181 6.77 19.07 14.27
C ALA A 181 6.87 20.57 13.91
N GLY A 182 7.00 21.44 14.95
CA GLY A 182 7.29 22.85 14.80
C GLY A 182 8.57 23.15 14.02
N ALA A 183 9.58 22.30 14.14
CA ALA A 183 10.84 22.42 13.40
C ALA A 183 10.79 21.85 11.97
N PHE A 184 9.80 21.02 11.64
CA PHE A 184 9.66 20.44 10.30
C PHE A 184 9.26 21.52 9.30
N ARG A 185 10.21 21.92 8.45
CA ARG A 185 10.03 22.89 7.38
C ARG A 185 10.48 22.30 6.05
N VAL A 186 9.75 22.62 5.00
CA VAL A 186 10.07 22.17 3.64
C VAL A 186 10.59 23.34 2.84
N THR A 187 11.68 23.13 2.14
CA THR A 187 12.19 24.00 1.07
C THR A 187 12.40 23.14 -0.18
N GLN A 188 12.57 23.77 -1.34
CA GLN A 188 12.91 23.03 -2.56
C GLN A 188 14.20 22.22 -2.35
N GLU A 189 15.24 22.84 -1.77
CA GLU A 189 16.55 22.22 -1.52
C GLU A 189 16.43 21.03 -0.55
N SER A 190 15.62 21.16 0.50
CA SER A 190 15.43 20.06 1.46
C SER A 190 14.70 18.88 0.83
N PHE A 191 13.71 19.12 -0.01
CA PHE A 191 13.00 18.06 -0.75
C PHE A 191 13.92 17.40 -1.78
N ASP A 192 14.69 18.18 -2.56
CA ASP A 192 15.63 17.66 -3.55
C ASP A 192 16.72 16.81 -2.88
N ALA A 193 17.19 17.21 -1.69
CA ALA A 193 18.14 16.44 -0.91
C ALA A 193 17.58 15.11 -0.41
N LEU A 194 16.31 15.06 0.01
CA LEU A 194 15.62 13.81 0.38
C LEU A 194 15.46 12.91 -0.84
N LYS A 195 15.00 13.46 -1.97
CA LYS A 195 14.82 12.75 -3.24
C LYS A 195 16.14 12.16 -3.76
N ALA A 196 17.24 12.90 -3.64
CA ALA A 196 18.55 12.43 -4.08
C ALA A 196 19.11 11.26 -3.25
N LYS A 197 18.68 11.14 -1.98
CA LYS A 197 19.08 10.06 -1.06
C LYS A 197 18.13 8.86 -1.09
N ALA A 198 16.95 9.01 -1.69
CA ALA A 198 15.95 7.95 -1.71
C ALA A 198 16.43 6.77 -2.54
N GLY A 199 16.22 5.58 -2.01
CA GLY A 199 16.40 4.34 -2.77
C GLY A 199 15.35 4.27 -3.87
N LYS A 200 15.79 4.01 -5.09
CA LYS A 200 14.90 3.81 -6.25
C LYS A 200 14.60 2.34 -6.43
N TYR A 201 13.49 2.08 -7.10
CA TYR A 201 13.19 0.73 -7.57
C TYR A 201 14.26 0.28 -8.56
N ASP A 202 14.85 -0.88 -8.32
CA ASP A 202 15.90 -1.51 -9.14
C ASP A 202 15.52 -2.95 -9.54
N GLY A 203 14.30 -3.36 -9.22
CA GLY A 203 13.77 -4.67 -9.56
C GLY A 203 13.37 -4.79 -11.03
N PRO A 204 13.04 -6.02 -11.50
CA PRO A 204 12.60 -6.24 -12.87
C PRO A 204 11.25 -5.56 -13.12
N MET A 205 11.13 -4.88 -14.27
CA MET A 205 9.89 -4.18 -14.66
C MET A 205 8.79 -5.14 -15.11
N GLU A 206 9.17 -6.34 -15.59
CA GLU A 206 8.21 -7.34 -16.08
C GLU A 206 8.32 -8.65 -15.31
N PRO A 207 7.22 -9.39 -15.15
CA PRO A 207 7.25 -10.78 -14.67
C PRO A 207 8.10 -11.66 -15.57
N GLY A 208 8.67 -12.73 -15.00
CA GLY A 208 9.47 -13.66 -15.77
C GLY A 208 10.14 -14.73 -14.91
N SER A 209 10.78 -15.68 -15.56
CA SER A 209 11.35 -16.86 -14.91
C SER A 209 12.44 -16.57 -13.87
N THR A 210 13.10 -15.42 -13.95
CA THR A 210 14.10 -14.92 -13.00
C THR A 210 13.57 -13.81 -12.09
N ALA A 211 12.38 -13.25 -12.40
CA ALA A 211 11.73 -12.22 -11.62
C ALA A 211 11.11 -12.81 -10.33
N PRO A 212 10.83 -11.99 -9.31
CA PRO A 212 10.11 -12.44 -8.12
C PRO A 212 8.74 -13.03 -8.43
N PHE A 213 8.05 -12.53 -9.46
CA PHE A 213 6.76 -13.04 -9.92
C PHE A 213 6.82 -13.50 -11.36
N ASP A 214 6.12 -14.61 -11.67
CA ASP A 214 5.95 -15.11 -13.04
C ASP A 214 4.55 -15.72 -13.22
N ASP A 215 3.95 -15.44 -14.37
CA ASP A 215 2.69 -15.99 -14.89
C ASP A 215 2.91 -16.35 -16.38
N PRO A 216 3.70 -17.42 -16.65
CA PRO A 216 4.12 -17.74 -18.00
C PRO A 216 2.95 -18.09 -18.93
N ASP A 217 1.87 -18.61 -18.37
CA ASP A 217 0.67 -19.00 -19.10
C ASP A 217 -0.36 -17.87 -19.24
N LYS A 218 -0.07 -16.66 -18.67
CA LYS A 218 -0.93 -15.49 -18.70
C LYS A 218 -2.35 -15.74 -18.17
N ILE A 219 -2.42 -16.41 -17.04
CA ILE A 219 -3.68 -16.81 -16.37
C ILE A 219 -4.36 -15.60 -15.72
N LEU A 220 -3.58 -14.68 -15.18
CA LEU A 220 -4.08 -13.50 -14.48
C LEU A 220 -4.73 -12.49 -15.45
N PRO A 221 -5.66 -11.64 -14.95
CA PRO A 221 -6.27 -10.60 -15.78
C PRO A 221 -5.22 -9.69 -16.42
N THR A 222 -5.36 -9.42 -17.72
CA THR A 222 -4.45 -8.61 -18.54
C THR A 222 -4.95 -7.18 -18.80
N ASP A 223 -6.24 -6.93 -18.65
CA ASP A 223 -6.88 -5.60 -18.74
C ASP A 223 -6.33 -4.61 -17.72
N TRP A 224 -5.85 -5.11 -16.60
CA TRP A 224 -5.01 -4.42 -15.65
C TRP A 224 -3.83 -5.34 -15.32
N PRO A 225 -2.55 -4.97 -15.57
CA PRO A 225 -1.41 -5.90 -15.58
C PRO A 225 -1.06 -6.41 -14.16
N ARG A 226 -1.90 -7.33 -13.65
CA ARG A 226 -1.80 -7.84 -12.27
C ARG A 226 -0.51 -8.59 -12.00
N ALA A 227 -0.02 -9.35 -12.97
CA ALA A 227 1.27 -10.02 -12.88
C ALA A 227 2.41 -9.02 -12.63
N ARG A 228 2.39 -7.87 -13.32
CA ARG A 228 3.35 -6.78 -13.13
C ARG A 228 3.23 -6.17 -11.72
N ALA A 229 2.00 -5.95 -11.22
CA ALA A 229 1.78 -5.42 -9.88
C ALA A 229 2.31 -6.37 -8.79
N PHE A 230 2.10 -7.68 -8.93
CA PHE A 230 2.69 -8.67 -8.03
C PHE A 230 4.21 -8.68 -8.10
N ASN A 231 4.78 -8.55 -9.30
CA ASN A 231 6.22 -8.46 -9.47
C ASN A 231 6.79 -7.24 -8.72
N PHE A 232 6.19 -6.06 -8.89
CA PHE A 232 6.60 -4.83 -8.17
C PHE A 232 6.48 -4.99 -6.66
N LYS A 233 5.38 -5.57 -6.18
CA LYS A 233 5.14 -5.82 -4.75
C LYS A 233 6.26 -6.66 -4.14
N LEU A 234 6.58 -7.78 -4.77
CA LEU A 234 7.58 -8.72 -4.26
C LEU A 234 9.00 -8.15 -4.35
N ALA A 235 9.33 -7.44 -5.43
CA ALA A 235 10.61 -6.76 -5.56
C ALA A 235 10.78 -5.64 -4.52
N ASN A 236 9.74 -4.83 -4.28
CA ASN A 236 9.76 -3.82 -3.22
C ASN A 236 9.85 -4.45 -1.84
N PHE A 237 9.14 -5.55 -1.58
CA PHE A 237 9.26 -6.29 -0.33
C PHE A 237 10.70 -6.72 -0.07
N GLU A 238 11.36 -7.35 -1.07
CA GLU A 238 12.76 -7.74 -0.95
C GLU A 238 13.68 -6.54 -0.74
N ARG A 239 13.51 -5.46 -1.52
CA ARG A 239 14.33 -4.25 -1.45
C ARG A 239 14.35 -3.63 -0.04
N VAL A 240 13.20 -3.57 0.65
CA VAL A 240 13.10 -2.87 1.95
C VAL A 240 13.25 -3.78 3.16
N THR A 241 13.10 -5.10 3.00
CA THR A 241 13.19 -6.08 4.10
C THR A 241 14.43 -6.95 4.04
N GLY A 242 15.07 -7.05 2.86
CA GLY A 242 16.13 -8.03 2.59
C GLY A 242 15.63 -9.48 2.56
N ARG A 243 14.30 -9.70 2.57
CA ARG A 243 13.67 -11.03 2.57
C ARG A 243 13.12 -11.35 1.19
N ARG A 244 13.48 -12.51 0.65
CA ARG A 244 13.04 -12.93 -0.67
C ARG A 244 11.74 -13.73 -0.62
N LEU A 245 10.74 -13.23 -1.33
CA LEU A 245 9.47 -13.92 -1.56
C LEU A 245 9.23 -13.97 -3.06
N CYS A 246 9.09 -15.18 -3.60
CA CYS A 246 8.82 -15.40 -5.02
C CYS A 246 7.51 -16.15 -5.21
N ALA A 247 6.83 -15.90 -6.35
CA ALA A 247 5.63 -16.65 -6.69
C ALA A 247 5.56 -17.02 -8.17
N ARG A 248 4.88 -18.13 -8.44
CA ARG A 248 4.58 -18.65 -9.79
C ARG A 248 3.11 -19.01 -9.88
N VAL A 249 2.48 -18.65 -11.00
CA VAL A 249 1.10 -19.05 -11.33
C VAL A 249 1.18 -19.88 -12.60
N LEU A 250 0.82 -21.17 -12.53
CA LEU A 250 0.97 -22.14 -13.61
C LEU A 250 -0.39 -22.69 -14.01
N ALA A 251 -0.63 -22.87 -15.33
CA ALA A 251 -1.86 -23.49 -15.82
C ALA A 251 -1.92 -24.97 -15.48
N LYS A 252 -0.76 -25.63 -15.47
CA LYS A 252 -0.67 -27.08 -15.20
C LYS A 252 0.44 -27.38 -14.21
N THR A 253 0.20 -28.39 -13.39
CA THR A 253 1.22 -28.96 -12.51
C THR A 253 2.36 -29.53 -13.37
N PRO A 254 3.61 -29.07 -13.21
CA PRO A 254 4.74 -29.63 -13.96
C PRO A 254 4.95 -31.11 -13.68
N GLU A 255 5.07 -31.89 -14.76
CA GLU A 255 5.44 -33.31 -14.73
C GLU A 255 6.96 -33.43 -14.88
N GLU A 256 7.67 -33.60 -13.78
CA GLU A 256 9.12 -33.82 -13.80
C GLU A 256 9.50 -35.22 -13.34
N THR A 257 10.55 -35.79 -13.93
CA THR A 257 11.19 -37.01 -13.43
C THR A 257 11.74 -36.76 -12.03
N GLY A 258 11.10 -37.35 -11.02
CA GLY A 258 11.40 -37.11 -9.59
C GLY A 258 10.32 -36.29 -8.87
N GLY A 259 9.21 -36.00 -9.57
CA GLY A 259 7.99 -35.39 -9.00
C GLY A 259 8.08 -33.88 -8.79
N PHE A 260 6.96 -33.30 -8.40
CA PHE A 260 6.78 -31.86 -8.24
C PHE A 260 7.75 -31.21 -7.21
N SER A 261 8.17 -31.97 -6.19
CA SER A 261 9.19 -31.50 -5.23
C SER A 261 10.54 -31.18 -5.87
N ARG A 262 10.93 -31.89 -6.95
CA ARG A 262 12.14 -31.58 -7.71
C ARG A 262 11.99 -30.28 -8.48
N TYR A 263 10.83 -30.06 -9.11
CA TYR A 263 10.50 -28.78 -9.75
C TYR A 263 10.63 -27.61 -8.77
N LEU A 264 9.96 -27.71 -7.60
CA LEU A 264 10.03 -26.66 -6.57
C LEU A 264 11.46 -26.35 -6.14
N ARG A 265 12.27 -27.39 -5.90
CA ARG A 265 13.68 -27.23 -5.53
C ARG A 265 14.47 -26.55 -6.64
N GLY A 266 14.30 -26.97 -7.91
CA GLY A 266 15.01 -26.38 -9.04
C GLY A 266 14.65 -24.91 -9.28
N VAL A 267 13.37 -24.55 -9.12
CA VAL A 267 12.93 -23.15 -9.21
C VAL A 267 13.44 -22.35 -8.01
N SER A 268 13.35 -22.89 -6.80
CA SER A 268 13.81 -22.25 -5.56
C SER A 268 15.30 -21.93 -5.64
N SER A 269 16.13 -22.88 -6.09
CA SER A 269 17.58 -22.68 -6.25
C SER A 269 17.90 -21.60 -7.29
N ARG A 270 17.22 -21.61 -8.46
CA ARG A 270 17.41 -20.55 -9.47
C ARG A 270 17.03 -19.15 -8.97
N LEU A 271 16.05 -19.07 -8.09
CA LEU A 271 15.57 -17.82 -7.53
C LEU A 271 16.29 -17.42 -6.23
N GLY A 272 17.19 -18.26 -5.71
CA GLY A 272 17.91 -18.03 -4.46
C GLY A 272 16.99 -18.05 -3.22
N THR A 273 15.90 -18.84 -3.25
CA THR A 273 14.99 -19.01 -2.12
C THR A 273 15.19 -20.34 -1.39
N ASP A 274 16.19 -21.12 -1.75
CA ASP A 274 16.47 -22.46 -1.18
C ASP A 274 17.03 -22.37 0.25
N GLU A 275 17.87 -21.38 0.53
CA GLU A 275 18.38 -21.12 1.88
C GLU A 275 17.60 -19.99 2.58
N ASN A 276 17.35 -18.89 1.87
CA ASN A 276 16.74 -17.67 2.40
C ASN A 276 15.58 -17.22 1.49
N GLY A 277 14.36 -17.40 1.96
CA GLY A 277 13.17 -16.96 1.23
C GLY A 277 12.06 -18.00 1.15
N ILE A 278 11.01 -17.62 0.48
CA ILE A 278 9.85 -18.49 0.23
C ILE A 278 9.52 -18.44 -1.25
N LEU A 279 9.27 -19.61 -1.84
CA LEU A 279 8.65 -19.76 -3.14
C LEU A 279 7.23 -20.30 -2.98
N ALA A 280 6.25 -19.55 -3.48
CA ALA A 280 4.84 -19.95 -3.56
C ALA A 280 4.49 -20.30 -5.01
N VAL A 281 3.92 -21.47 -5.26
CA VAL A 281 3.52 -21.92 -6.59
C VAL A 281 2.06 -22.32 -6.57
N TYR A 282 1.27 -21.69 -7.43
CA TYR A 282 -0.12 -22.05 -7.69
C TYR A 282 -0.23 -22.87 -8.97
N CYS A 283 -0.95 -24.00 -8.92
CA CYS A 283 -1.25 -24.85 -10.07
C CYS A 283 -2.75 -24.84 -10.34
N ALA A 284 -3.15 -24.20 -11.45
CA ALA A 284 -4.57 -23.96 -11.75
C ALA A 284 -5.36 -25.21 -12.09
N ASP A 285 -4.71 -26.24 -12.66
CA ASP A 285 -5.32 -27.54 -13.00
C ASP A 285 -5.82 -28.31 -11.77
N LYS A 286 -5.26 -28.02 -10.60
CA LYS A 286 -5.63 -28.67 -9.32
C LYS A 286 -6.21 -27.71 -8.30
N ASP A 287 -6.23 -26.41 -8.60
CA ASP A 287 -6.59 -25.35 -7.64
C ASP A 287 -5.78 -25.47 -6.33
N GLU A 288 -4.46 -25.69 -6.45
CA GLU A 288 -3.60 -25.97 -5.30
C GLU A 288 -2.42 -25.01 -5.21
N TRP A 289 -2.10 -24.62 -3.97
CA TRP A 289 -0.89 -23.89 -3.60
C TRP A 289 0.18 -24.83 -3.02
N HIS A 290 1.41 -24.60 -3.43
CA HIS A 290 2.59 -25.27 -2.90
C HIS A 290 3.60 -24.25 -2.40
N LEU A 291 4.16 -24.49 -1.20
CA LEU A 291 5.13 -23.60 -0.57
C LEU A 291 6.46 -24.31 -0.40
N TRP A 292 7.51 -23.69 -0.91
CA TRP A 292 8.90 -24.03 -0.57
C TRP A 292 9.45 -22.94 0.35
N LEU A 293 9.99 -23.33 1.50
CA LEU A 293 10.63 -22.42 2.44
C LEU A 293 12.11 -22.76 2.50
N GLY A 294 12.96 -21.74 2.40
CA GLY A 294 14.38 -21.84 2.66
C GLY A 294 14.66 -22.28 4.09
N GLU A 295 15.81 -22.89 4.32
CA GLU A 295 16.14 -23.47 5.64
C GLU A 295 16.12 -22.43 6.76
N ASN A 296 16.57 -21.20 6.47
CA ASN A 296 16.60 -20.10 7.42
C ASN A 296 15.21 -19.45 7.67
N ASP A 297 14.25 -19.69 6.78
CA ASP A 297 12.91 -19.11 6.85
C ASP A 297 11.81 -20.10 7.31
N LEU A 298 12.18 -21.32 7.69
CA LEU A 298 11.24 -22.30 8.22
C LEU A 298 10.42 -21.75 9.39
N LYS A 299 11.05 -20.97 10.27
CA LYS A 299 10.39 -20.35 11.42
C LYS A 299 9.36 -19.27 11.03
N VAL A 300 9.38 -18.72 9.83
CA VAL A 300 8.40 -17.74 9.37
C VAL A 300 6.97 -18.25 9.50
N LEU A 301 6.74 -19.51 9.14
CA LEU A 301 5.46 -20.19 9.33
C LEU A 301 5.44 -21.05 10.58
N GLY A 302 6.51 -21.79 10.87
CA GLY A 302 6.60 -22.80 11.92
C GLY A 302 6.63 -22.23 13.33
N GLY A 303 7.24 -21.06 13.51
CA GLY A 303 7.40 -20.47 14.83
C GLY A 303 8.18 -21.38 15.79
N ASP A 304 7.89 -21.20 17.06
CA ASP A 304 8.45 -22.01 18.14
C ASP A 304 8.00 -23.49 18.11
N LYS A 305 7.01 -23.82 17.28
CA LYS A 305 6.57 -25.20 17.05
C LYS A 305 7.67 -26.08 16.44
N LEU A 306 8.68 -25.47 15.80
CA LEU A 306 9.83 -26.20 15.24
C LEU A 306 10.89 -26.57 16.29
N ASP A 307 10.83 -26.00 17.48
CA ASP A 307 11.79 -26.22 18.55
C ASP A 307 11.30 -27.30 19.56
N VAL A 308 10.15 -27.96 19.28
CA VAL A 308 9.62 -29.03 20.13
C VAL A 308 10.43 -30.31 19.95
N GLU A 309 11.01 -30.83 21.04
CA GLU A 309 11.73 -32.10 21.05
C GLU A 309 10.79 -33.26 20.61
N GLY A 310 11.32 -34.14 19.76
CA GLY A 310 10.64 -35.37 19.32
C GLY A 310 9.73 -35.21 18.09
N ALA A 311 9.47 -34.00 17.60
CA ALA A 311 8.70 -33.81 16.36
C ALA A 311 9.62 -33.75 15.13
N SER A 312 9.29 -34.54 14.09
CA SER A 312 9.96 -34.37 12.79
C SER A 312 9.68 -33.00 12.22
N LYS A 313 10.70 -32.18 11.94
CA LYS A 313 10.56 -30.85 11.29
C LYS A 313 9.66 -30.91 10.04
N SER A 314 9.80 -31.99 9.23
CA SER A 314 8.98 -32.19 8.03
C SER A 314 7.51 -32.38 8.34
N ALA A 315 7.16 -33.11 9.42
CA ALA A 315 5.77 -33.31 9.83
C ALA A 315 5.15 -32.02 10.36
N VAL A 316 5.88 -31.28 11.21
CA VAL A 316 5.44 -29.98 11.72
C VAL A 316 5.22 -29.01 10.56
N MET A 317 6.17 -28.91 9.62
CA MET A 317 6.05 -28.00 8.48
C MET A 317 4.88 -28.35 7.56
N ARG A 318 4.53 -29.61 7.40
CA ARG A 318 3.33 -30.02 6.64
C ARG A 318 2.07 -29.46 7.28
N VAL A 319 1.91 -29.61 8.59
CA VAL A 319 0.75 -29.11 9.34
C VAL A 319 0.67 -27.58 9.28
N VAL A 320 1.80 -26.91 9.48
CA VAL A 320 1.86 -25.44 9.50
C VAL A 320 1.56 -24.84 8.12
N LYS A 321 2.13 -25.43 7.05
CA LYS A 321 1.80 -25.00 5.67
C LYS A 321 0.32 -25.21 5.36
N ALA A 322 -0.27 -26.35 5.74
CA ALA A 322 -1.68 -26.61 5.54
C ALA A 322 -2.56 -25.61 6.30
N ALA A 323 -2.22 -25.32 7.56
CA ALA A 323 -2.94 -24.31 8.36
C ALA A 323 -2.86 -22.91 7.74
N PHE A 324 -1.67 -22.49 7.30
CA PHE A 324 -1.48 -21.21 6.61
C PHE A 324 -2.31 -21.13 5.32
N LEU A 325 -2.28 -22.17 4.49
CA LEU A 325 -3.05 -22.18 3.23
C LEU A 325 -4.57 -22.22 3.47
N ALA A 326 -5.03 -22.86 4.55
CA ALA A 326 -6.44 -22.81 4.94
C ALA A 326 -6.85 -21.39 5.39
N GLU A 327 -6.00 -20.67 6.14
CA GLU A 327 -6.21 -19.28 6.51
C GLU A 327 -6.26 -18.40 5.24
N ALA A 328 -5.29 -18.53 4.33
CA ALA A 328 -5.25 -17.80 3.08
C ALA A 328 -6.48 -18.07 2.20
N LYS A 329 -6.96 -19.33 2.17
CA LYS A 329 -8.19 -19.67 1.46
C LYS A 329 -9.41 -18.97 2.06
N ALA A 330 -9.54 -18.93 3.37
CA ALA A 330 -10.64 -18.21 4.02
C ALA A 330 -10.65 -16.73 3.66
N HIS A 331 -9.47 -16.09 3.60
CA HIS A 331 -9.34 -14.71 3.11
C HIS A 331 -9.71 -14.57 1.64
N THR A 332 -9.34 -15.54 0.79
CA THR A 332 -9.74 -15.59 -0.61
C THR A 332 -11.25 -15.68 -0.76
N ASP A 333 -11.90 -16.58 -0.02
CA ASP A 333 -13.34 -16.78 -0.05
C ASP A 333 -14.10 -15.50 0.39
N ALA A 334 -13.60 -14.83 1.43
CA ALA A 334 -14.13 -13.53 1.87
C ALA A 334 -13.95 -12.43 0.80
N ALA A 335 -12.79 -12.39 0.13
CA ALA A 335 -12.52 -11.43 -0.94
C ALA A 335 -13.40 -11.68 -2.18
N ILE A 336 -13.66 -12.95 -2.53
CA ILE A 336 -14.59 -13.35 -3.59
C ILE A 336 -16.02 -12.90 -3.24
N ALA A 337 -16.48 -13.18 -2.02
CA ALA A 337 -17.81 -12.79 -1.56
C ALA A 337 -17.99 -11.26 -1.60
N TYR A 338 -16.98 -10.51 -1.15
CA TYR A 338 -16.97 -9.06 -1.24
C TYR A 338 -17.03 -8.59 -2.71
N ALA A 339 -16.20 -9.15 -3.59
CA ALA A 339 -16.17 -8.77 -4.99
C ALA A 339 -17.52 -9.02 -5.69
N LEU A 340 -18.15 -10.17 -5.43
CA LEU A 340 -19.46 -10.50 -5.97
C LEU A 340 -20.57 -9.51 -5.54
N LYS A 341 -20.52 -9.03 -4.29
CA LYS A 341 -21.46 -8.03 -3.78
C LYS A 341 -21.38 -6.69 -4.51
N HIS A 342 -20.19 -6.34 -5.07
CA HIS A 342 -19.93 -5.06 -5.72
C HIS A 342 -19.88 -5.14 -7.26
N LEU A 343 -20.09 -6.33 -7.83
CA LEU A 343 -20.27 -6.49 -9.27
C LEU A 343 -21.70 -6.12 -9.70
N PRO A 344 -21.89 -5.69 -10.95
CA PRO A 344 -23.22 -5.56 -11.51
C PRO A 344 -24.00 -6.87 -11.39
N GLU A 345 -25.31 -6.76 -11.09
CA GLU A 345 -26.18 -7.91 -10.89
C GLU A 345 -26.06 -8.94 -12.03
N GLY A 346 -25.89 -10.21 -11.67
CA GLY A 346 -25.76 -11.32 -12.62
C GLY A 346 -24.38 -11.49 -13.30
N LYS A 347 -23.37 -10.66 -12.95
CA LYS A 347 -22.03 -10.79 -13.53
C LYS A 347 -21.15 -11.67 -12.64
N PRO A 348 -20.75 -12.90 -13.07
CA PRO A 348 -19.85 -13.74 -12.28
C PRO A 348 -18.41 -13.21 -12.33
N LEU A 349 -17.62 -13.55 -11.31
CA LEU A 349 -16.16 -13.42 -11.37
C LEU A 349 -15.61 -14.48 -12.33
N SER A 350 -14.69 -14.07 -13.20
CA SER A 350 -13.93 -15.01 -14.03
C SER A 350 -12.96 -15.82 -13.15
N ASP A 351 -12.52 -16.97 -13.64
CA ASP A 351 -11.53 -17.79 -12.92
C ASP A 351 -10.20 -17.03 -12.76
N ALA A 352 -9.77 -16.27 -13.76
CA ALA A 352 -8.62 -15.38 -13.66
C ALA A 352 -8.75 -14.36 -12.49
N GLN A 353 -9.95 -13.80 -12.27
CA GLN A 353 -10.21 -12.90 -11.15
C GLN A 353 -10.18 -13.63 -9.80
N LYS A 354 -10.71 -14.84 -9.70
CA LYS A 354 -10.65 -15.66 -8.48
C LYS A 354 -9.21 -16.07 -8.15
N ILE A 355 -8.44 -16.52 -9.15
CA ILE A 355 -7.02 -16.85 -9.00
C ILE A 355 -6.25 -15.62 -8.52
N LYS A 356 -6.48 -14.46 -9.12
CA LYS A 356 -5.89 -13.19 -8.68
C LYS A 356 -6.14 -12.91 -7.20
N LEU A 357 -7.37 -13.11 -6.70
CA LEU A 357 -7.71 -12.90 -5.30
C LEU A 357 -7.01 -13.93 -4.39
N SER A 358 -6.83 -15.16 -4.86
CA SER A 358 -6.05 -16.19 -4.16
C SER A 358 -4.57 -15.80 -4.07
N VAL A 359 -3.98 -15.28 -5.16
CA VAL A 359 -2.60 -14.78 -5.16
C VAL A 359 -2.44 -13.64 -4.17
N ASP A 360 -3.34 -12.64 -4.15
CA ASP A 360 -3.33 -11.56 -3.17
C ASP A 360 -3.31 -12.12 -1.73
N SER A 361 -4.22 -13.05 -1.42
CA SER A 361 -4.38 -13.60 -0.06
C SER A 361 -3.14 -14.37 0.42
N VAL A 362 -2.56 -15.19 -0.46
CA VAL A 362 -1.36 -15.97 -0.10
C VAL A 362 -0.14 -15.05 0.06
N LEU A 363 0.08 -14.12 -0.86
CA LEU A 363 1.24 -13.22 -0.79
C LEU A 363 1.13 -12.25 0.39
N ASP A 364 -0.03 -11.64 0.63
CA ASP A 364 -0.24 -10.75 1.77
C ASP A 364 -0.10 -11.51 3.10
N GLY A 365 -0.59 -12.75 3.17
CA GLY A 365 -0.41 -13.61 4.33
C GLY A 365 1.05 -13.95 4.61
N LEU A 366 1.85 -14.28 3.59
CA LEU A 366 3.29 -14.54 3.73
C LEU A 366 4.05 -13.29 4.17
N ILE A 367 3.79 -12.14 3.55
CA ILE A 367 4.35 -10.85 3.92
C ILE A 367 4.05 -10.56 5.40
N PHE A 368 2.80 -10.72 5.82
CA PHE A 368 2.40 -10.51 7.21
C PHE A 368 3.16 -11.42 8.19
N LYS A 369 3.36 -12.71 7.86
CA LYS A 369 4.13 -13.64 8.70
C LYS A 369 5.59 -13.22 8.83
N TYR A 370 6.21 -12.68 7.78
CA TYR A 370 7.56 -12.12 7.85
C TYR A 370 7.65 -10.90 8.76
N GLU A 371 6.76 -9.92 8.58
CA GLU A 371 6.77 -8.67 9.35
C GLU A 371 6.46 -8.88 10.83
N SER A 372 5.55 -9.81 11.18
CA SER A 372 5.20 -10.12 12.57
C SER A 372 6.34 -10.72 13.40
N ARG A 373 7.46 -11.07 12.77
CA ARG A 373 8.65 -11.64 13.44
C ARG A 373 9.86 -10.72 13.45
N SER A 374 9.76 -9.61 12.74
CA SER A 374 10.82 -8.59 12.73
C SER A 374 10.69 -7.59 13.89
N ASN A 375 9.62 -7.72 14.67
CA ASN A 375 9.33 -7.01 15.90
C ASN A 375 9.52 -7.95 17.09
#